data_fe3393d2f4163b1f848494ef1b6b33c2
#
_entry.id   fe3393d2f4163b1f848494ef1b6b33c2
#
_cell.length_a   1.000
_cell.length_b   1.000
_cell.length_c   1.000
_cell.angle_alpha   90.00
_cell.angle_beta   90.00
_cell.angle_gamma   90.00
#
_symmetry.space_group_name_H-M   'P 1'
#
loop_
_entity.id
_entity.type
_entity.pdbx_description
1 polymer ?
#
loop_
_entity_poly.entity_id
_entity_poly.type
_entity_poly.pdbx_seq_one_letter_code
_entity_poly.pdbx_strand_id
1 'polypeptide(L)'
;GARKGLADTALRTADSGYLTRRMVDVSQDVIIREQDCGVTHGIKVSRISENGQVIEKFSDRVRGRYLVGDVVDAETGEVLIPNTKMMMEDDAKLMETRAWVQKNPRQGDECSFDPAKDEYPTVMIRTVLTCKAHSGVCAKCYGMNLATQQPVGPGEAVGIIAAQSIGEPGTQLTMRTFHTGGVAGGDITQGLPRVEELFEARRPKKMATLAEIGGKVRFEEATKGSLLNIIVTADDGDNRIYSVPHTGLRVNDGDVIAKGTQLQDGALSPHDILRISGPAATRHS
;
A
#
# COMPACT_ATOMS: atom_id res chain seq x y z
N GLY A 1 -29.26 24.43 -7.82
CA GLY A 1 -28.55 23.15 -7.93
C GLY A 1 -27.58 23.09 -9.11
N ALA A 2 -28.06 23.00 -10.35
CA ALA A 2 -27.23 22.68 -11.53
C ALA A 2 -26.11 23.69 -11.81
N ARG A 3 -26.38 24.99 -11.70
CA ARG A 3 -25.37 26.05 -11.93
C ARG A 3 -24.22 25.99 -10.92
N LYS A 4 -24.52 25.67 -9.64
CA LYS A 4 -23.49 25.49 -8.60
C LYS A 4 -22.65 24.24 -8.87
N GLY A 5 -23.30 23.14 -9.31
CA GLY A 5 -22.58 21.92 -9.69
C GLY A 5 -21.61 22.11 -10.87
N LEU A 6 -22.02 22.85 -11.91
CA LEU A 6 -21.16 23.16 -13.06
C LEU A 6 -19.95 24.01 -12.66
N ALA A 7 -20.17 25.06 -11.86
CA ALA A 7 -19.08 25.91 -11.39
C ALA A 7 -18.06 25.16 -10.52
N ASP A 8 -18.57 24.31 -9.61
CA ASP A 8 -17.74 23.50 -8.71
C ASP A 8 -16.95 22.43 -9.49
N THR A 9 -17.54 21.81 -10.50
CA THR A 9 -16.85 20.89 -11.41
C THR A 9 -15.72 21.58 -12.17
N ALA A 10 -15.96 22.79 -12.68
CA ALA A 10 -14.93 23.56 -13.41
C ALA A 10 -13.74 23.91 -12.51
N LEU A 11 -13.98 24.35 -11.27
CA LEU A 11 -12.93 24.66 -10.31
C LEU A 11 -12.11 23.43 -9.93
N ARG A 12 -12.76 22.29 -9.67
CA ARG A 12 -12.06 21.04 -9.32
C ARG A 12 -11.28 20.43 -10.48
N THR A 13 -11.70 20.64 -11.70
CA THR A 13 -10.91 20.26 -12.88
C THR A 13 -9.58 21.00 -12.91
N ALA A 14 -9.56 22.28 -12.54
CA ALA A 14 -8.34 23.05 -12.41
C ALA A 14 -7.42 22.50 -11.31
N ASP A 15 -7.97 22.12 -10.15
CA ASP A 15 -7.22 21.52 -9.04
C ASP A 15 -6.58 20.19 -9.46
N SER A 16 -7.33 19.32 -10.16
CA SER A 16 -6.80 18.06 -10.70
C SER A 16 -5.66 18.28 -11.69
N GLY A 17 -5.82 19.27 -12.60
CA GLY A 17 -4.76 19.63 -13.54
C GLY A 17 -3.50 20.17 -12.86
N TYR A 18 -3.67 20.99 -11.84
CA TYR A 18 -2.56 21.52 -11.05
C TYR A 18 -1.83 20.43 -10.25
N LEU A 19 -2.57 19.48 -9.64
CA LEU A 19 -1.97 18.33 -8.96
C LEU A 19 -1.15 17.48 -9.95
N THR A 20 -1.72 17.16 -11.11
CA THR A 20 -1.03 16.39 -12.17
C THR A 20 0.27 17.07 -12.58
N ARG A 21 0.25 18.38 -12.80
CA ARG A 21 1.45 19.15 -13.15
C ARG A 21 2.52 19.04 -12.07
N ARG A 22 2.16 19.22 -10.79
CA ARG A 22 3.12 19.10 -9.68
C ARG A 22 3.70 17.69 -9.58
N MET A 23 2.88 16.64 -9.78
CA MET A 23 3.36 15.25 -9.81
C MET A 23 4.36 15.01 -10.95
N VAL A 24 4.08 15.54 -12.15
CA VAL A 24 5.00 15.46 -13.30
C VAL A 24 6.31 16.19 -13.00
N ASP A 25 6.25 17.42 -12.48
CA ASP A 25 7.44 18.22 -12.17
C ASP A 25 8.37 17.51 -11.17
N VAL A 26 7.82 16.80 -10.18
CA VAL A 26 8.61 16.06 -9.19
C VAL A 26 9.13 14.72 -9.73
N SER A 27 8.33 14.04 -10.56
CA SER A 27 8.64 12.67 -11.01
C SER A 27 9.35 12.59 -12.37
N GLN A 28 9.58 13.70 -13.06
CA GLN A 28 10.20 13.72 -14.40
C GLN A 28 11.60 13.09 -14.43
N ASP A 29 12.33 13.14 -13.31
CA ASP A 29 13.66 12.58 -13.19
C ASP A 29 13.68 11.07 -12.88
N VAL A 30 12.50 10.48 -12.60
CA VAL A 30 12.35 9.04 -12.37
C VAL A 30 12.30 8.33 -13.73
N ILE A 31 13.47 7.94 -14.20
CA ILE A 31 13.70 7.28 -15.50
C ILE A 31 14.35 5.93 -15.25
N ILE A 32 14.12 4.96 -16.14
CA ILE A 32 14.87 3.70 -16.12
C ILE A 32 16.30 3.96 -16.56
N ARG A 33 17.27 3.82 -15.64
CA ARG A 33 18.68 4.11 -15.93
C ARG A 33 19.57 2.89 -16.01
N GLU A 34 19.20 1.81 -15.33
CA GLU A 34 20.00 0.59 -15.26
C GLU A 34 19.11 -0.66 -15.37
N GLN A 35 19.69 -1.78 -15.74
CA GLN A 35 18.96 -3.04 -15.91
C GLN A 35 18.61 -3.67 -14.55
N ASP A 36 19.58 -3.70 -13.65
CA ASP A 36 19.45 -4.40 -12.37
C ASP A 36 20.25 -3.69 -11.26
N CYS A 37 19.59 -3.29 -10.20
CA CYS A 37 20.21 -2.67 -9.03
C CYS A 37 20.75 -3.67 -7.99
N GLY A 38 20.61 -4.98 -8.22
CA GLY A 38 21.08 -6.03 -7.30
C GLY A 38 20.39 -6.06 -5.94
N VAL A 39 19.13 -5.57 -5.84
CA VAL A 39 18.39 -5.60 -4.58
C VAL A 39 18.12 -7.05 -4.14
N THR A 40 18.30 -7.31 -2.84
CA THR A 40 18.15 -8.64 -2.22
C THR A 40 16.90 -8.78 -1.37
N HIS A 41 16.04 -7.78 -1.34
CA HIS A 41 14.77 -7.78 -0.62
C HIS A 41 13.66 -7.16 -1.47
N GLY A 42 12.43 -7.46 -1.14
CA GLY A 42 11.27 -6.99 -1.88
C GLY A 42 10.06 -6.82 -0.97
N ILE A 43 8.89 -6.97 -1.52
CA ILE A 43 7.64 -7.04 -0.78
C ILE A 43 6.99 -8.40 -0.96
N LYS A 44 6.34 -8.90 0.09
CA LYS A 44 5.51 -10.11 0.04
C LYS A 44 4.17 -9.77 -0.59
N VAL A 45 3.78 -10.55 -1.59
CA VAL A 45 2.55 -10.35 -2.36
C VAL A 45 1.75 -11.65 -2.38
N SER A 46 0.47 -11.52 -2.05
CA SER A 46 -0.55 -12.57 -2.14
C SER A 46 -1.82 -11.98 -2.79
N ARG A 47 -2.86 -12.77 -2.96
CA ARG A 47 -4.18 -12.24 -3.36
C ARG A 47 -4.71 -11.25 -2.31
N ILE A 48 -5.53 -10.29 -2.73
CA ILE A 48 -6.28 -9.42 -1.81
C ILE A 48 -7.71 -9.93 -1.73
N SER A 49 -8.15 -10.23 -0.51
CA SER A 49 -9.53 -10.62 -0.24
C SER A 49 -10.09 -9.82 0.93
N GLU A 50 -11.34 -9.41 0.84
CA GLU A 50 -12.08 -8.71 1.88
C GLU A 50 -13.44 -9.36 2.05
N ASN A 51 -13.83 -9.68 3.29
CA ASN A 51 -15.09 -10.35 3.62
C ASN A 51 -15.35 -11.64 2.82
N GLY A 52 -14.28 -12.41 2.50
CA GLY A 52 -14.37 -13.64 1.73
C GLY A 52 -14.47 -13.46 0.21
N GLN A 53 -14.52 -12.23 -0.30
CA GLN A 53 -14.47 -11.94 -1.73
C GLN A 53 -13.06 -11.57 -2.16
N VAL A 54 -12.60 -12.17 -3.27
CA VAL A 54 -11.32 -11.82 -3.88
C VAL A 54 -11.47 -10.50 -4.62
N ILE A 55 -10.80 -9.45 -4.16
CA ILE A 55 -10.77 -8.13 -4.79
C ILE A 55 -9.75 -8.14 -5.92
N GLU A 56 -8.57 -8.70 -5.67
CA GLU A 56 -7.48 -8.76 -6.65
C GLU A 56 -6.82 -10.13 -6.60
N LYS A 57 -6.70 -10.77 -7.77
CA LYS A 57 -6.12 -12.11 -7.91
C LYS A 57 -4.60 -12.06 -7.73
N PHE A 58 -4.03 -13.18 -7.28
CA PHE A 58 -2.59 -13.33 -7.18
C PHE A 58 -1.90 -13.11 -8.55
N SER A 59 -2.44 -13.69 -9.64
CA SER A 59 -1.93 -13.54 -10.99
C SER A 59 -1.79 -12.08 -11.44
N ASP A 60 -2.78 -11.24 -11.11
CA ASP A 60 -2.80 -9.83 -11.53
C ASP A 60 -1.73 -9.02 -10.78
N ARG A 61 -1.46 -9.38 -9.52
CA ARG A 61 -0.47 -8.71 -8.69
C ARG A 61 0.97 -9.07 -9.01
N VAL A 62 1.24 -10.28 -9.51
CA VAL A 62 2.60 -10.73 -9.84
C VAL A 62 2.95 -10.58 -11.32
N ARG A 63 1.96 -10.46 -12.19
CA ARG A 63 2.17 -10.28 -13.63
C ARG A 63 3.06 -9.08 -13.92
N GLY A 64 4.06 -9.29 -14.77
CA GLY A 64 5.01 -8.25 -15.17
C GLY A 64 6.04 -7.87 -14.10
N ARG A 65 6.10 -8.59 -12.97
CA ARG A 65 7.08 -8.37 -11.91
C ARG A 65 8.21 -9.39 -11.99
N TYR A 66 9.32 -9.06 -11.32
CA TYR A 66 10.45 -9.98 -11.14
C TYR A 66 10.48 -10.48 -9.71
N LEU A 67 10.86 -11.73 -9.54
CA LEU A 67 11.07 -12.32 -8.23
C LEU A 67 12.37 -11.82 -7.60
N VAL A 68 12.43 -11.84 -6.26
CA VAL A 68 13.68 -11.53 -5.53
C VAL A 68 14.64 -12.70 -5.58
N GLY A 69 14.13 -13.93 -5.46
CA GLY A 69 14.88 -15.16 -5.55
C GLY A 69 14.19 -16.19 -6.45
N ASP A 70 14.91 -17.23 -6.81
CA ASP A 70 14.37 -18.30 -7.66
C ASP A 70 13.29 -19.08 -6.91
N VAL A 71 12.23 -19.44 -7.61
CA VAL A 71 11.21 -20.37 -7.13
C VAL A 71 11.57 -21.77 -7.59
N VAL A 72 11.74 -22.67 -6.63
CA VAL A 72 12.10 -24.07 -6.86
C VAL A 72 10.95 -24.98 -6.41
N ASP A 73 10.81 -26.10 -7.10
CA ASP A 73 9.89 -27.15 -6.71
C ASP A 73 10.27 -27.72 -5.34
N ALA A 74 9.29 -27.90 -4.45
CA ALA A 74 9.53 -28.36 -3.08
C ALA A 74 9.99 -29.82 -3.00
N GLU A 75 9.60 -30.66 -3.99
CA GLU A 75 9.93 -32.09 -4.01
C GLU A 75 11.20 -32.37 -4.80
N THR A 76 11.33 -31.81 -6.01
CA THR A 76 12.44 -32.10 -6.92
C THR A 76 13.62 -31.17 -6.73
N GLY A 77 13.42 -29.97 -6.20
CA GLY A 77 14.44 -28.94 -6.10
C GLY A 77 14.80 -28.25 -7.42
N GLU A 78 14.08 -28.58 -8.51
CA GLU A 78 14.26 -27.94 -9.80
C GLU A 78 13.77 -26.50 -9.80
N VAL A 79 14.44 -25.63 -10.56
CA VAL A 79 14.00 -24.23 -10.70
C VAL A 79 12.77 -24.17 -11.59
N LEU A 80 11.63 -23.84 -11.00
CA LEU A 80 10.37 -23.62 -11.71
C LEU A 80 10.36 -22.24 -12.40
N ILE A 81 10.74 -21.21 -11.66
CA ILE A 81 10.74 -19.82 -12.15
C ILE A 81 12.02 -19.14 -11.66
N PRO A 82 12.96 -18.81 -12.57
CA PRO A 82 14.16 -18.09 -12.21
C PRO A 82 13.87 -16.60 -11.96
N ASN A 83 14.59 -15.99 -11.05
CA ASN A 83 14.48 -14.56 -10.70
C ASN A 83 14.89 -13.61 -11.86
N THR A 84 15.50 -14.17 -12.91
CA THR A 84 15.87 -13.44 -14.13
C THR A 84 14.71 -13.31 -15.12
N LYS A 85 13.65 -14.10 -14.93
CA LYS A 85 12.46 -14.12 -15.78
C LYS A 85 11.40 -13.17 -15.22
N MET A 86 10.79 -12.39 -16.10
CA MET A 86 9.60 -11.61 -15.79
C MET A 86 8.38 -12.56 -15.66
N MET A 87 7.64 -12.43 -14.58
CA MET A 87 6.45 -13.25 -14.28
C MET A 87 5.33 -12.97 -15.29
N MET A 88 4.76 -14.01 -15.83
CA MET A 88 3.58 -13.96 -16.68
C MET A 88 2.41 -14.71 -16.04
N GLU A 89 1.24 -14.66 -16.65
CA GLU A 89 0.03 -15.29 -16.10
C GLU A 89 0.16 -16.82 -15.93
N ASP A 90 0.85 -17.48 -16.86
CA ASP A 90 1.07 -18.93 -16.80
C ASP A 90 2.00 -19.31 -15.63
N ASP A 91 2.99 -18.46 -15.32
CA ASP A 91 3.87 -18.66 -14.17
C ASP A 91 3.08 -18.52 -12.85
N ALA A 92 2.15 -17.58 -12.78
CA ALA A 92 1.28 -17.42 -11.62
C ALA A 92 0.37 -18.65 -11.43
N LYS A 93 -0.23 -19.17 -12.50
CA LYS A 93 -1.04 -20.40 -12.45
C LYS A 93 -0.22 -21.60 -12.00
N LEU A 94 1.02 -21.71 -12.46
CA LEU A 94 1.94 -22.76 -12.02
C LEU A 94 2.19 -22.69 -10.51
N MET A 95 2.37 -21.47 -9.97
CA MET A 95 2.59 -21.23 -8.54
C MET A 95 1.35 -21.50 -7.68
N GLU A 96 0.15 -21.40 -8.23
CA GLU A 96 -1.09 -21.73 -7.51
C GLU A 96 -1.37 -23.26 -7.47
N THR A 97 -0.73 -24.05 -8.31
CA THR A 97 -1.03 -25.49 -8.49
C THR A 97 0.03 -26.43 -7.92
N ARG A 98 1.24 -25.96 -7.67
CA ARG A 98 2.37 -26.77 -7.20
C ARG A 98 2.91 -26.30 -5.87
N ALA A 99 3.50 -27.23 -5.12
CA ALA A 99 4.27 -26.90 -3.93
C ALA A 99 5.66 -26.37 -4.33
N TRP A 100 6.07 -25.26 -3.74
CA TRP A 100 7.35 -24.61 -4.05
C TRP A 100 7.94 -23.86 -2.86
N VAL A 101 9.23 -23.56 -2.97
CA VAL A 101 10.00 -22.73 -2.04
C VAL A 101 10.72 -21.65 -2.82
N GLN A 102 10.63 -20.40 -2.37
CA GLN A 102 11.40 -19.30 -2.94
C GLN A 102 12.73 -19.14 -2.22
N LYS A 103 13.84 -19.29 -2.96
CA LYS A 103 15.20 -19.12 -2.45
C LYS A 103 15.59 -17.65 -2.44
N ASN A 104 15.26 -16.95 -1.38
CA ASN A 104 15.60 -15.53 -1.23
C ASN A 104 17.01 -15.35 -0.70
N PRO A 105 17.77 -14.31 -1.18
CA PRO A 105 19.13 -14.05 -0.75
C PRO A 105 19.28 -13.66 0.73
N ARG A 106 18.19 -13.12 1.33
CA ARG A 106 18.18 -12.67 2.73
C ARG A 106 17.53 -13.73 3.60
N GLN A 107 18.21 -14.13 4.67
CA GLN A 107 17.65 -15.02 5.69
C GLN A 107 16.43 -14.37 6.38
N GLY A 108 15.38 -15.16 6.60
CA GLY A 108 14.12 -14.71 7.21
C GLY A 108 13.08 -14.16 6.22
N ASP A 109 13.43 -14.00 4.96
CA ASP A 109 12.51 -13.59 3.89
C ASP A 109 11.98 -14.80 3.09
N GLU A 110 12.02 -15.99 3.67
CA GLU A 110 11.58 -17.22 3.02
C GLU A 110 10.09 -17.18 2.72
N CYS A 111 9.73 -17.60 1.51
CA CYS A 111 8.36 -17.81 1.08
C CYS A 111 8.25 -19.25 0.57
N SER A 112 7.20 -19.93 0.97
CA SER A 112 6.86 -21.27 0.50
C SER A 112 5.36 -21.38 0.31
N PHE A 113 4.93 -22.32 -0.49
CA PHE A 113 3.53 -22.61 -0.72
C PHE A 113 3.35 -24.12 -0.89
N ASP A 114 2.35 -24.68 -0.23
CA ASP A 114 1.91 -26.06 -0.37
C ASP A 114 0.38 -26.05 -0.57
N PRO A 115 -0.13 -26.39 -1.75
CA PRO A 115 -1.57 -26.35 -2.04
C PRO A 115 -2.41 -27.27 -1.13
N ALA A 116 -1.77 -28.21 -0.41
CA ALA A 116 -2.46 -29.05 0.55
C ALA A 116 -2.64 -28.38 1.94
N LYS A 117 -1.85 -27.34 2.25
CA LYS A 117 -1.82 -26.68 3.55
C LYS A 117 -2.23 -25.21 3.49
N ASP A 118 -1.84 -24.54 2.41
CA ASP A 118 -1.98 -23.10 2.27
C ASP A 118 -3.18 -22.77 1.37
N GLU A 119 -3.97 -21.80 1.75
CA GLU A 119 -5.14 -21.36 0.97
C GLU A 119 -4.74 -20.60 -0.30
N TYR A 120 -3.61 -19.87 -0.25
CA TYR A 120 -3.10 -19.07 -1.38
C TYR A 120 -1.60 -18.81 -1.29
N PRO A 121 -0.93 -18.67 -2.45
CA PRO A 121 0.50 -18.42 -2.48
C PRO A 121 0.84 -17.00 -2.01
N THR A 122 1.99 -16.90 -1.33
CA THR A 122 2.61 -15.61 -0.96
C THR A 122 4.05 -15.63 -1.45
N VAL A 123 4.41 -14.69 -2.32
CA VAL A 123 5.73 -14.63 -2.97
C VAL A 123 6.38 -13.27 -2.75
N MET A 124 7.70 -13.23 -2.70
CA MET A 124 8.45 -11.98 -2.60
C MET A 124 8.85 -11.49 -4.00
N ILE A 125 8.35 -10.32 -4.37
CA ILE A 125 8.64 -9.66 -5.65
C ILE A 125 9.50 -8.42 -5.49
N ARG A 126 10.19 -8.06 -6.55
CA ARG A 126 10.91 -6.78 -6.66
C ARG A 126 9.93 -5.65 -6.93
N THR A 127 10.22 -4.48 -6.37
CA THR A 127 9.37 -3.29 -6.51
C THR A 127 10.22 -2.03 -6.59
N VAL A 128 9.63 -0.98 -7.16
CA VAL A 128 10.25 0.36 -7.20
C VAL A 128 10.51 0.93 -5.80
N LEU A 129 9.70 0.54 -4.80
CA LEU A 129 9.82 1.00 -3.41
C LEU A 129 11.10 0.51 -2.72
N THR A 130 11.63 -0.63 -3.14
CA THR A 130 12.86 -1.23 -2.57
C THR A 130 14.05 -1.12 -3.51
N CYS A 131 13.89 -0.45 -4.66
CA CYS A 131 14.95 -0.28 -5.64
C CYS A 131 16.16 0.44 -5.03
N LYS A 132 17.36 -0.09 -5.31
CA LYS A 132 18.65 0.48 -4.85
C LYS A 132 19.39 1.27 -5.94
N ALA A 133 18.73 1.57 -7.06
CA ALA A 133 19.30 2.41 -8.10
C ALA A 133 19.70 3.76 -7.53
N HIS A 134 20.89 4.24 -7.90
CA HIS A 134 21.41 5.52 -7.40
C HIS A 134 20.56 6.71 -7.87
N SER A 135 20.01 6.62 -9.07
CA SER A 135 19.13 7.64 -9.67
C SER A 135 18.08 6.94 -10.52
N GLY A 136 16.83 7.40 -10.41
CA GLY A 136 15.71 6.77 -11.11
C GLY A 136 15.37 5.39 -10.55
N VAL A 137 15.05 4.45 -11.42
CA VAL A 137 14.65 3.07 -11.08
C VAL A 137 15.32 2.10 -12.06
N CYS A 138 15.63 0.88 -11.62
CA CYS A 138 16.13 -0.16 -12.53
C CYS A 138 14.98 -0.91 -13.23
N ALA A 139 15.26 -1.47 -14.41
CA ALA A 139 14.29 -2.17 -15.23
C ALA A 139 13.63 -3.36 -14.50
N LYS A 140 14.41 -4.18 -13.78
CA LYS A 140 13.86 -5.32 -13.05
C LYS A 140 12.95 -4.93 -11.88
N CYS A 141 13.23 -3.82 -11.17
CA CYS A 141 12.36 -3.35 -10.09
C CYS A 141 11.07 -2.72 -10.62
N TYR A 142 11.10 -2.12 -11.80
CA TYR A 142 9.90 -1.61 -12.46
C TYR A 142 9.09 -2.75 -13.07
N GLY A 143 9.73 -3.62 -13.87
CA GLY A 143 9.14 -4.78 -14.50
C GLY A 143 8.65 -4.53 -15.91
N MET A 144 7.37 -4.78 -16.17
CA MET A 144 6.76 -4.76 -17.49
C MET A 144 6.34 -3.34 -17.93
N ASN A 145 6.64 -3.00 -19.17
CA ASN A 145 5.99 -1.89 -19.87
C ASN A 145 4.58 -2.32 -20.26
N LEU A 146 3.56 -1.63 -19.75
CA LEU A 146 2.15 -2.01 -19.92
C LEU A 146 1.66 -1.89 -21.36
N ALA A 147 2.26 -0.98 -22.16
CA ALA A 147 1.87 -0.79 -23.55
C ALA A 147 2.36 -1.90 -24.47
N THR A 148 3.59 -2.35 -24.28
CA THR A 148 4.23 -3.37 -25.15
C THR A 148 4.18 -4.78 -24.56
N GLN A 149 3.86 -4.93 -23.27
CA GLN A 149 3.91 -6.16 -22.50
C GLN A 149 5.30 -6.83 -22.48
N GLN A 150 6.34 -6.06 -22.73
CA GLN A 150 7.74 -6.48 -22.72
C GLN A 150 8.44 -5.89 -21.49
N PRO A 151 9.60 -6.44 -21.08
CA PRO A 151 10.43 -5.81 -20.05
C PRO A 151 10.74 -4.37 -20.44
N VAL A 152 10.65 -3.45 -19.47
CA VAL A 152 10.93 -2.02 -19.71
C VAL A 152 12.40 -1.82 -20.11
N GLY A 153 12.64 -0.95 -21.08
CA GLY A 153 13.98 -0.58 -21.55
C GLY A 153 14.57 0.63 -20.82
N PRO A 154 15.90 0.78 -20.85
CA PRO A 154 16.54 2.01 -20.36
C PRO A 154 16.05 3.24 -21.12
N GLY A 155 15.92 4.38 -20.42
CA GLY A 155 15.45 5.64 -20.98
C GLY A 155 13.93 5.87 -20.87
N GLU A 156 13.16 4.90 -20.45
CA GLU A 156 11.72 5.03 -20.25
C GLU A 156 11.43 5.99 -19.09
N ALA A 157 10.61 7.04 -19.32
CA ALA A 157 10.24 8.05 -18.33
C ALA A 157 9.06 7.59 -17.47
N VAL A 158 9.27 6.57 -16.66
CA VAL A 158 8.22 5.89 -15.87
C VAL A 158 7.57 6.79 -14.83
N GLY A 159 8.28 7.80 -14.34
CA GLY A 159 7.74 8.76 -13.39
C GLY A 159 6.65 9.64 -14.02
N ILE A 160 6.86 10.11 -15.23
CA ILE A 160 5.86 10.89 -15.97
C ILE A 160 4.64 10.03 -16.28
N ILE A 161 4.83 8.77 -16.70
CA ILE A 161 3.75 7.81 -16.95
C ILE A 161 2.92 7.60 -15.69
N ALA A 162 3.57 7.42 -14.54
CA ALA A 162 2.89 7.26 -13.26
C ALA A 162 2.09 8.52 -12.88
N ALA A 163 2.68 9.72 -12.99
CA ALA A 163 2.02 10.97 -12.69
C ALA A 163 0.78 11.20 -13.56
N GLN A 164 0.88 10.92 -14.85
CA GLN A 164 -0.24 11.02 -15.78
C GLN A 164 -1.34 10.00 -15.49
N SER A 165 -0.97 8.75 -15.15
CA SER A 165 -1.92 7.69 -14.82
C SER A 165 -2.70 7.97 -13.54
N ILE A 166 -2.09 8.68 -12.58
CA ILE A 166 -2.75 9.12 -11.33
C ILE A 166 -3.61 10.37 -11.61
N GLY A 167 -3.12 11.28 -12.44
CA GLY A 167 -3.77 12.56 -12.71
C GLY A 167 -4.97 12.47 -13.66
N GLU A 168 -4.93 11.58 -14.64
CA GLU A 168 -6.02 11.40 -15.61
C GLU A 168 -7.35 11.10 -14.94
N PRO A 169 -7.49 10.08 -14.07
CA PRO A 169 -8.76 9.81 -13.39
C PRO A 169 -9.11 10.86 -12.32
N GLY A 170 -8.21 11.76 -11.97
CA GLY A 170 -8.44 12.82 -10.98
C GLY A 170 -9.66 13.69 -11.35
N THR A 171 -9.81 14.04 -12.62
CA THR A 171 -10.97 14.79 -13.11
C THR A 171 -12.27 13.99 -12.97
N GLN A 172 -12.25 12.68 -13.22
CA GLN A 172 -13.42 11.80 -13.04
C GLN A 172 -13.78 11.60 -11.57
N LEU A 173 -12.78 11.46 -10.68
CA LEU A 173 -12.96 11.38 -9.24
C LEU A 173 -13.63 12.64 -8.69
N THR A 174 -13.28 13.83 -9.19
CA THR A 174 -13.94 15.08 -8.79
C THR A 174 -15.41 15.13 -9.21
N MET A 175 -15.78 14.52 -10.33
CA MET A 175 -17.18 14.46 -10.79
C MET A 175 -18.02 13.46 -9.95
N ARG A 176 -17.45 12.34 -9.49
CA ARG A 176 -18.17 11.29 -8.75
C ARG A 176 -18.43 11.63 -7.28
N THR A 177 -17.59 12.43 -6.63
CA THR A 177 -17.79 12.81 -5.22
C THR A 177 -19.04 13.66 -4.96
N PHE A 178 -19.67 14.20 -6.01
CA PHE A 178 -20.95 14.89 -5.90
C PHE A 178 -22.16 13.97 -5.64
N HIS A 179 -22.08 12.71 -6.05
CA HIS A 179 -23.20 11.78 -5.97
C HIS A 179 -23.24 10.96 -4.68
N THR A 180 -22.16 10.96 -3.90
CA THR A 180 -22.02 10.19 -2.66
C THR A 180 -22.24 11.04 -1.39
N GLY A 181 -22.70 12.26 -1.51
CA GLY A 181 -22.98 13.17 -0.40
C GLY A 181 -24.25 12.82 0.37
N GLY A 182 -24.27 11.66 1.03
CA GLY A 182 -25.47 11.24 1.75
C GLY A 182 -25.29 10.11 2.75
N VAL A 183 -24.13 9.53 2.91
CA VAL A 183 -23.90 8.53 3.95
C VAL A 183 -23.26 9.20 5.16
N ALA A 184 -24.09 9.50 6.15
CA ALA A 184 -23.68 9.92 7.46
C ALA A 184 -22.83 8.80 8.09
N GLY A 185 -21.51 9.00 8.22
CA GLY A 185 -20.70 8.00 8.91
C GLY A 185 -19.18 8.11 8.76
N GLY A 186 -18.65 9.02 7.99
CA GLY A 186 -17.20 9.09 7.88
C GLY A 186 -16.72 10.35 7.19
N ASP A 187 -16.36 11.33 7.98
CA ASP A 187 -15.66 12.53 7.52
C ASP A 187 -14.18 12.23 7.16
N ILE A 188 -13.97 11.06 6.54
CA ILE A 188 -12.67 10.64 6.02
C ILE A 188 -12.53 11.27 4.64
N THR A 189 -11.51 12.07 4.47
CA THR A 189 -11.17 12.66 3.17
C THR A 189 -10.93 11.56 2.15
N GLN A 190 -11.73 11.50 1.10
CA GLN A 190 -11.64 10.49 0.03
C GLN A 190 -11.44 11.16 -1.32
N GLY A 191 -10.99 10.38 -2.30
CA GLY A 191 -10.79 10.85 -3.67
C GLY A 191 -9.60 11.79 -3.82
N LEU A 192 -9.72 12.78 -4.73
CA LEU A 192 -8.63 13.69 -5.08
C LEU A 192 -8.02 14.44 -3.89
N PRO A 193 -8.79 14.99 -2.94
CA PRO A 193 -8.21 15.65 -1.76
C PRO A 193 -7.32 14.73 -0.93
N ARG A 194 -7.64 13.43 -0.85
CA ARG A 194 -6.80 12.46 -0.14
C ARG A 194 -5.50 12.17 -0.88
N VAL A 195 -5.56 12.05 -2.20
CA VAL A 195 -4.35 11.91 -3.04
C VAL A 195 -3.42 13.11 -2.85
N GLU A 196 -3.98 14.33 -2.82
CA GLU A 196 -3.22 15.55 -2.58
C GLU A 196 -2.60 15.59 -1.17
N GLU A 197 -3.35 15.22 -0.14
CA GLU A 197 -2.83 15.11 1.23
C GLU A 197 -1.64 14.15 1.33
N LEU A 198 -1.75 12.97 0.68
CA LEU A 198 -0.68 11.97 0.71
C LEU A 198 0.54 12.43 -0.09
N PHE A 199 0.33 13.00 -1.29
CA PHE A 199 1.41 13.48 -2.15
C PHE A 199 2.20 14.63 -1.51
N GLU A 200 1.52 15.54 -0.83
CA GLU A 200 2.16 16.66 -0.13
C GLU A 200 2.53 16.35 1.33
N ALA A 201 2.27 15.11 1.77
CA ALA A 201 2.45 14.70 3.16
C ALA A 201 1.78 15.65 4.16
N ARG A 202 0.60 16.18 3.82
CA ARG A 202 -0.19 17.05 4.70
C ARG A 202 -0.81 16.22 5.82
N ARG A 203 -0.96 16.84 6.98
CA ARG A 203 -1.72 16.23 8.09
C ARG A 203 -3.21 16.26 7.79
N PRO A 204 -3.91 15.11 7.82
CA PRO A 204 -5.36 15.06 7.64
C PRO A 204 -6.11 15.86 8.69
N LYS A 205 -7.27 16.40 8.34
CA LYS A 205 -8.13 17.14 9.28
C LYS A 205 -8.67 16.24 10.41
N LYS A 206 -9.07 15.01 10.09
CA LYS A 206 -9.45 13.96 11.04
C LYS A 206 -8.42 12.86 10.99
N MET A 207 -7.47 12.90 11.90
CA MET A 207 -6.43 11.88 12.01
C MET A 207 -6.95 10.67 12.79
N ALA A 208 -6.57 9.48 12.33
CA ALA A 208 -6.70 8.26 13.12
C ALA A 208 -5.78 8.33 14.35
N THR A 209 -6.24 7.85 15.47
CA THR A 209 -5.39 7.64 16.65
C THR A 209 -4.72 6.28 16.55
N LEU A 210 -3.38 6.26 16.57
CA LEU A 210 -2.58 5.05 16.52
C LEU A 210 -1.99 4.73 17.89
N ALA A 211 -1.92 3.45 18.23
CA ALA A 211 -1.25 2.98 19.43
C ALA A 211 0.28 3.18 19.32
N GLU A 212 0.89 3.93 20.22
CA GLU A 212 2.34 4.15 20.27
C GLU A 212 3.09 2.94 20.85
N ILE A 213 2.41 2.13 21.66
CA ILE A 213 2.92 0.90 22.26
C ILE A 213 1.96 -0.26 21.97
N GLY A 214 2.49 -1.48 21.96
CA GLY A 214 1.66 -2.69 21.96
C GLY A 214 1.29 -3.08 23.38
N GLY A 215 0.16 -3.77 23.57
CA GLY A 215 -0.26 -4.21 24.88
C GLY A 215 -1.75 -4.47 25.00
N LYS A 216 -2.22 -4.61 26.24
CA LYS A 216 -3.63 -4.87 26.54
C LYS A 216 -4.42 -3.56 26.65
N VAL A 217 -5.55 -3.50 25.96
CA VAL A 217 -6.46 -2.36 25.93
C VAL A 217 -7.41 -2.41 27.13
N ARG A 218 -7.63 -1.26 27.77
CA ARG A 218 -8.65 -1.05 28.79
C ARG A 218 -9.36 0.27 28.54
N PHE A 219 -10.68 0.28 28.70
CA PHE A 219 -11.51 1.47 28.54
C PHE A 219 -11.82 2.08 29.91
N GLU A 220 -11.70 3.40 30.00
CA GLU A 220 -12.15 4.18 31.15
C GLU A 220 -12.93 5.40 30.67
N GLU A 221 -14.04 5.72 31.33
CA GLU A 221 -14.78 6.94 31.01
C GLU A 221 -13.96 8.19 31.41
N ALA A 222 -13.88 9.13 30.48
CA ALA A 222 -13.22 10.40 30.79
C ALA A 222 -14.09 11.27 31.70
N THR A 223 -13.48 11.96 32.63
CA THR A 223 -14.15 12.81 33.63
C THR A 223 -14.89 14.02 33.02
N LYS A 224 -14.71 14.32 31.75
CA LYS A 224 -15.37 15.42 31.03
C LYS A 224 -15.89 14.95 29.65
N GLY A 225 -17.20 14.99 29.47
CA GLY A 225 -17.86 14.98 28.17
C GLY A 225 -17.97 13.60 27.51
N SER A 226 -18.12 13.58 26.20
CA SER A 226 -18.33 12.39 25.36
C SER A 226 -17.01 11.73 24.91
N LEU A 227 -15.96 11.78 25.73
CA LEU A 227 -14.66 11.17 25.43
C LEU A 227 -14.49 9.86 26.20
N LEU A 228 -13.84 8.90 25.59
CA LEU A 228 -13.39 7.65 26.17
C LEU A 228 -11.87 7.66 26.28
N ASN A 229 -11.34 7.26 27.41
CA ASN A 229 -9.92 7.04 27.60
C ASN A 229 -9.59 5.57 27.28
N ILE A 230 -8.81 5.36 26.25
CA ILE A 230 -8.24 4.05 25.92
C ILE A 230 -6.86 3.97 26.56
N ILE A 231 -6.72 3.08 27.53
CA ILE A 231 -5.45 2.81 28.21
C ILE A 231 -4.85 1.56 27.56
N VAL A 232 -3.65 1.69 27.02
CA VAL A 232 -2.86 0.57 26.51
C VAL A 232 -1.74 0.30 27.51
N THR A 233 -1.72 -0.91 28.05
CA THR A 233 -0.71 -1.36 29.02
C THR A 233 0.20 -2.36 28.33
N ALA A 234 1.47 -2.05 28.20
CA ALA A 234 2.47 -2.95 27.67
C ALA A 234 2.92 -3.99 28.71
N ASP A 235 3.56 -5.07 28.25
CA ASP A 235 4.03 -6.17 29.11
C ASP A 235 5.11 -5.73 30.13
N ASP A 236 5.82 -4.65 29.82
CA ASP A 236 6.83 -4.02 30.71
C ASP A 236 6.22 -3.08 31.77
N GLY A 237 4.90 -2.89 31.74
CA GLY A 237 4.17 -2.03 32.67
C GLY A 237 4.05 -0.56 32.23
N ASP A 238 4.57 -0.18 31.06
CA ASP A 238 4.33 1.18 30.50
C ASP A 238 2.85 1.32 30.09
N ASN A 239 2.29 2.48 30.43
CA ASN A 239 0.90 2.80 30.15
C ASN A 239 0.80 4.04 29.28
N ARG A 240 -0.03 3.97 28.22
CA ARG A 240 -0.38 5.11 27.38
C ARG A 240 -1.88 5.33 27.37
N ILE A 241 -2.29 6.57 27.55
CA ILE A 241 -3.70 6.98 27.59
C ILE A 241 -4.03 7.78 26.35
N TYR A 242 -5.05 7.34 25.62
CA TYR A 242 -5.56 8.02 24.42
C TYR A 242 -7.00 8.45 24.65
N SER A 243 -7.25 9.75 24.69
CA SER A 243 -8.61 10.29 24.81
C SER A 243 -9.25 10.45 23.44
N VAL A 244 -10.25 9.64 23.15
CA VAL A 244 -10.91 9.56 21.83
C VAL A 244 -12.43 9.67 21.99
N PRO A 245 -13.17 10.17 20.99
CA PRO A 245 -14.63 10.07 20.96
C PRO A 245 -15.13 8.63 21.00
N HIS A 246 -16.30 8.39 21.58
CA HIS A 246 -16.93 7.07 21.60
C HIS A 246 -17.29 6.51 20.23
N THR A 247 -17.30 7.35 19.19
CA THR A 247 -17.67 6.95 17.82
C THR A 247 -16.46 6.52 17.02
N GLY A 248 -16.61 5.47 16.22
CA GLY A 248 -15.57 4.99 15.32
C GLY A 248 -14.42 4.27 16.02
N LEU A 249 -14.67 3.61 17.13
CA LEU A 249 -13.69 2.75 17.81
C LEU A 249 -13.41 1.51 16.97
N ARG A 250 -12.13 1.14 16.83
CA ARG A 250 -11.67 -0.05 16.11
C ARG A 250 -11.14 -1.16 17.02
N VAL A 251 -11.12 -0.93 18.30
CA VAL A 251 -10.67 -1.87 19.32
C VAL A 251 -11.75 -2.02 20.38
N ASN A 252 -11.75 -3.14 21.06
CA ASN A 252 -12.65 -3.43 22.17
C ASN A 252 -11.89 -3.47 23.50
N ASP A 253 -12.63 -3.35 24.60
CA ASP A 253 -12.07 -3.50 25.93
C ASP A 253 -11.54 -4.92 26.12
N GLY A 254 -10.29 -5.03 26.57
CA GLY A 254 -9.61 -6.31 26.77
C GLY A 254 -8.80 -6.83 25.57
N ASP A 255 -8.88 -6.20 24.40
CA ASP A 255 -8.10 -6.60 23.24
C ASP A 255 -6.59 -6.47 23.49
N VAL A 256 -5.80 -7.37 22.86
CA VAL A 256 -4.35 -7.27 22.81
C VAL A 256 -3.95 -6.75 21.45
N ILE A 257 -3.30 -5.60 21.42
CA ILE A 257 -2.95 -4.88 20.19
C ILE A 257 -1.44 -4.75 20.03
N ALA A 258 -1.02 -4.65 18.77
CA ALA A 258 0.37 -4.35 18.41
C ALA A 258 0.61 -2.83 18.36
N LYS A 259 1.88 -2.43 18.45
CA LYS A 259 2.32 -1.07 18.18
C LYS A 259 1.93 -0.65 16.75
N GLY A 260 1.32 0.52 16.58
CA GLY A 260 0.82 1.02 15.30
C GLY A 260 -0.63 0.62 14.97
N THR A 261 -1.30 -0.14 15.83
CA THR A 261 -2.72 -0.49 15.65
C THR A 261 -3.59 0.78 15.71
N GLN A 262 -4.54 0.88 14.79
CA GLN A 262 -5.50 1.98 14.73
C GLN A 262 -6.57 1.81 15.83
N LEU A 263 -6.65 2.76 16.74
CA LEU A 263 -7.60 2.76 17.86
C LEU A 263 -8.96 3.36 17.48
N GLN A 264 -8.98 4.33 16.56
CA GLN A 264 -10.17 5.06 16.14
C GLN A 264 -10.17 5.31 14.64
N ASP A 265 -11.36 5.39 14.05
CA ASP A 265 -11.55 5.75 12.65
C ASP A 265 -11.02 7.15 12.33
N GLY A 266 -10.30 7.24 11.24
CA GLY A 266 -9.72 8.47 10.73
C GLY A 266 -8.76 8.21 9.59
N ALA A 267 -8.27 9.26 8.97
CA ALA A 267 -7.24 9.15 7.94
C ALA A 267 -5.86 8.91 8.60
N LEU A 268 -5.16 7.90 8.14
CA LEU A 268 -3.79 7.61 8.59
C LEU A 268 -2.85 8.73 8.15
N SER A 269 -2.06 9.25 9.09
CA SER A 269 -1.03 10.25 8.81
C SER A 269 0.31 9.55 8.54
N PRO A 270 0.95 9.76 7.36
CA PRO A 270 2.27 9.20 7.09
C PRO A 270 3.32 9.59 8.14
N HIS A 271 3.20 10.79 8.72
CA HIS A 271 4.10 11.26 9.78
C HIS A 271 3.98 10.43 11.06
N ASP A 272 2.75 10.07 11.46
CA ASP A 272 2.54 9.28 12.68
C ASP A 272 2.96 7.83 12.47
N ILE A 273 2.71 7.25 11.28
CA ILE A 273 3.19 5.92 10.92
C ILE A 273 4.72 5.89 10.93
N LEU A 274 5.38 6.91 10.36
CA LEU A 274 6.84 7.01 10.35
C LEU A 274 7.40 7.09 11.78
N ARG A 275 6.78 7.90 12.64
CA ARG A 275 7.19 8.07 14.03
C ARG A 275 7.03 6.81 14.86
N ILE A 276 5.92 6.12 14.69
CA ILE A 276 5.54 4.94 15.49
C ILE A 276 6.20 3.67 14.95
N SER A 277 6.06 3.40 13.67
CA SER A 277 6.39 2.09 13.07
C SER A 277 7.63 2.14 12.17
N GLY A 278 8.19 3.33 11.92
CA GLY A 278 9.40 3.53 11.14
C GLY A 278 9.21 3.55 9.62
N PRO A 279 10.30 3.77 8.85
CA PRO A 279 10.23 4.04 7.41
C PRO A 279 9.73 2.84 6.58
N ALA A 280 9.98 1.62 7.03
CA ALA A 280 9.52 0.43 6.32
C ALA A 280 7.99 0.33 6.32
N ALA A 281 7.35 0.52 7.47
CA ALA A 281 5.89 0.49 7.59
C ALA A 281 5.22 1.63 6.80
N THR A 282 5.84 2.82 6.78
CA THR A 282 5.30 3.99 6.04
C THR A 282 5.30 3.77 4.53
N ARG A 283 6.19 2.95 3.98
CA ARG A 283 6.23 2.62 2.55
C ARG A 283 5.14 1.65 2.12
N HIS A 284 4.53 0.93 3.05
CA HIS A 284 3.54 -0.12 2.80
C HIS A 284 2.13 0.27 3.25
N SER A 285 1.96 1.39 3.93
CA SER A 285 0.68 1.98 4.33
C SER A 285 0.11 2.90 3.24
#